data_4b140d9515d8c4f1450629c94c3de60e
#
_entry.id   4b140d9515d8c4f1450629c94c3de60e
#
_cell.length_a   1.000
_cell.length_b   1.000
_cell.length_c   1.000
_cell.angle_alpha   90.00
_cell.angle_beta   90.00
_cell.angle_gamma   90.00
#
_symmetry.space_group_name_H-M   'P 1'
#
loop_
_entity.id
_entity.type
_entity.pdbx_description
1 polymer ?
#
loop_
_entity_poly.entity_id
_entity_poly.type
_entity_poly.pdbx_seq_one_letter_code
_entity_poly.pdbx_strand_id
1 'polypeptide(L)'
;MAQNQPSSAIAVIPSDTINIPVPGIITSGTNTSGVATTLTDAGQDFRNSATNPNGYNISGGDVVISAAGVICEIASVDSATQLTLLAPGIAAGAYDIYKGNYQIQGESEGFTLFVGTGGPATVLRIQTLEGQDVSLLNVPDSSFIPIQVQRGWAATTTCSNILALQ
;
A
#
# COMPACT_ATOMS: atom_id res chain seq x y z
N MET A 1 -0.78 -11.14 -30.30
CA MET A 1 -0.94 -10.07 -29.28
C MET A 1 -0.63 -10.69 -27.94
N ALA A 2 0.44 -10.25 -27.28
CA ALA A 2 0.68 -10.69 -25.90
C ALA A 2 -0.44 -10.10 -25.02
N GLN A 3 -1.21 -10.97 -24.38
CA GLN A 3 -2.12 -10.52 -23.34
C GLN A 3 -1.25 -10.04 -22.20
N ASN A 4 -1.35 -8.75 -21.83
CA ASN A 4 -0.77 -8.24 -20.58
C ASN A 4 -1.51 -8.91 -19.44
N GLN A 5 -1.01 -10.03 -18.98
CA GLN A 5 -1.49 -10.64 -17.74
C GLN A 5 -0.81 -9.92 -16.58
N PRO A 6 -1.53 -9.71 -15.47
CA PRO A 6 -0.93 -9.16 -14.27
C PRO A 6 0.28 -10.00 -13.85
N SER A 7 1.40 -9.35 -13.63
CA SER A 7 2.65 -9.99 -13.21
C SER A 7 2.86 -9.92 -11.69
N SER A 8 2.12 -9.06 -11.01
CA SER A 8 2.23 -8.83 -9.57
C SER A 8 0.88 -8.50 -8.96
N ALA A 9 0.76 -8.75 -7.67
CA ALA A 9 -0.45 -8.46 -6.91
C ALA A 9 -0.12 -8.01 -5.49
N ILE A 10 -0.93 -7.14 -4.93
CA ILE A 10 -0.86 -6.74 -3.52
C ILE A 10 -2.27 -6.68 -2.93
N ALA A 11 -2.42 -7.09 -1.67
CA ALA A 11 -3.67 -6.91 -0.94
C ALA A 11 -3.94 -5.43 -0.72
N VAL A 12 -5.13 -4.97 -1.10
CA VAL A 12 -5.53 -3.58 -0.89
C VAL A 12 -6.03 -3.43 0.53
N ILE A 13 -5.37 -2.54 1.26
CA ILE A 13 -5.86 -2.02 2.53
C ILE A 13 -6.48 -0.65 2.20
N PRO A 14 -7.82 -0.52 2.23
CA PRO A 14 -8.47 0.75 1.94
C PRO A 14 -8.00 1.86 2.87
N SER A 15 -7.70 3.02 2.32
CA SER A 15 -7.21 4.18 3.07
C SER A 15 -7.76 5.47 2.47
N ASP A 16 -8.10 6.43 3.34
CA ASP A 16 -8.59 7.74 2.89
C ASP A 16 -7.45 8.69 2.49
N THR A 17 -6.21 8.33 2.78
CA THR A 17 -5.04 9.19 2.55
C THR A 17 -3.92 8.53 1.74
N ILE A 18 -3.77 7.21 1.78
CA ILE A 18 -2.64 6.48 1.19
C ILE A 18 -3.09 5.78 -0.08
N ASN A 19 -2.36 5.98 -1.17
CA ASN A 19 -2.56 5.24 -2.41
C ASN A 19 -2.13 3.78 -2.26
N ILE A 20 -2.65 2.91 -3.12
CA ILE A 20 -2.22 1.50 -3.20
C ILE A 20 -0.71 1.51 -3.53
N PRO A 21 0.14 0.92 -2.67
CA PRO A 21 1.58 0.91 -2.93
C PRO A 21 1.92 -0.02 -4.11
N VAL A 22 3.09 0.24 -4.70
CA VAL A 22 3.59 -0.62 -5.79
C VAL A 22 3.87 -2.02 -5.24
N PRO A 23 3.40 -3.09 -5.89
CA PRO A 23 3.69 -4.45 -5.46
C PRO A 23 5.20 -4.75 -5.45
N GLY A 24 5.62 -5.47 -4.43
CA GLY A 24 7.03 -5.81 -4.21
C GLY A 24 7.54 -5.23 -2.89
N ILE A 25 7.88 -6.12 -1.98
CA ILE A 25 8.43 -5.73 -0.67
C ILE A 25 9.84 -5.19 -0.87
N ILE A 26 10.08 -3.98 -0.39
CA ILE A 26 11.44 -3.40 -0.33
C ILE A 26 12.23 -4.10 0.75
N THR A 27 11.69 -4.16 1.95
CA THR A 27 12.29 -4.84 3.11
C THR A 27 11.21 -5.24 4.12
N SER A 28 11.54 -6.21 4.96
CA SER A 28 10.70 -6.67 6.07
C SER A 28 11.50 -6.64 7.36
N GLY A 29 10.84 -6.39 8.48
CA GLY A 29 11.53 -6.34 9.76
C GLY A 29 10.59 -6.42 10.95
N THR A 30 11.12 -6.02 12.11
CA THR A 30 10.38 -6.00 13.37
C THR A 30 10.54 -4.65 14.06
N ASN A 31 9.45 -3.90 14.13
CA ASN A 31 9.40 -2.66 14.90
C ASN A 31 9.47 -2.96 16.39
N THR A 32 10.46 -2.39 17.07
CA THR A 32 10.64 -2.50 18.52
C THR A 32 10.20 -1.25 19.28
N SER A 33 9.76 -0.20 18.56
CA SER A 33 9.30 1.04 19.17
C SER A 33 7.96 0.85 19.87
N GLY A 34 7.85 1.42 21.07
CA GLY A 34 6.57 1.58 21.75
C GLY A 34 5.77 2.83 21.31
N VAL A 35 6.33 3.66 20.43
CA VAL A 35 5.70 4.88 19.90
C VAL A 35 5.19 4.61 18.49
N ALA A 36 3.90 4.74 18.29
CA ALA A 36 3.25 4.35 17.04
C ALA A 36 3.75 5.11 15.79
N THR A 37 4.16 6.37 15.95
CA THR A 37 4.69 7.19 14.85
C THR A 37 6.21 7.07 14.68
N THR A 38 6.86 6.17 15.42
CA THR A 38 8.28 5.89 15.30
C THR A 38 8.47 4.40 15.04
N LEU A 39 9.09 4.04 13.92
CA LEU A 39 9.50 2.68 13.66
C LEU A 39 10.99 2.56 13.95
N THR A 40 11.36 1.66 14.86
CA THR A 40 12.76 1.36 15.19
C THR A 40 13.05 -0.11 14.95
N ASP A 41 14.08 -0.41 14.16
CA ASP A 41 14.53 -1.76 13.87
C ASP A 41 16.05 -1.80 13.78
N ALA A 42 16.68 -2.37 14.81
CA ALA A 42 18.14 -2.49 14.90
C ALA A 42 18.73 -3.49 13.87
N GLY A 43 17.91 -4.31 13.25
CA GLY A 43 18.31 -5.27 12.21
C GLY A 43 18.36 -4.66 10.80
N GLN A 44 17.91 -3.41 10.63
CA GLN A 44 17.82 -2.74 9.34
C GLN A 44 18.88 -1.65 9.18
N ASP A 45 19.14 -1.31 7.92
CA ASP A 45 19.84 -0.08 7.54
C ASP A 45 19.01 0.68 6.50
N PHE A 46 18.10 1.52 6.96
CA PHE A 46 17.18 2.27 6.12
C PHE A 46 17.85 3.33 5.23
N ARG A 47 19.09 3.74 5.55
CA ARG A 47 19.83 4.79 4.82
C ARG A 47 20.74 4.26 3.73
N ASN A 48 21.12 2.99 3.82
CA ASN A 48 22.20 2.48 2.99
C ASN A 48 21.69 1.49 1.93
N SER A 49 21.47 2.00 0.72
CA SER A 49 21.12 1.17 -0.42
C SER A 49 22.25 0.21 -0.85
N ALA A 50 23.51 0.51 -0.49
CA ALA A 50 24.64 -0.33 -0.87
C ALA A 50 24.79 -1.60 -0.02
N THR A 51 24.28 -1.58 1.22
CA THR A 51 24.24 -2.76 2.13
C THR A 51 22.91 -3.49 2.10
N ASN A 52 21.85 -2.86 1.56
CA ASN A 52 20.59 -3.53 1.33
C ASN A 52 20.75 -4.44 0.11
N PRO A 53 20.62 -5.78 0.25
CA PRO A 53 20.85 -6.71 -0.86
C PRO A 53 19.94 -6.48 -2.07
N ASN A 54 18.89 -5.71 -1.92
CA ASN A 54 17.95 -5.36 -2.99
C ASN A 54 18.13 -3.95 -3.56
N GLY A 55 19.11 -3.15 -3.07
CA GLY A 55 19.47 -1.86 -3.64
C GLY A 55 18.40 -0.76 -3.54
N TYR A 56 17.39 -0.91 -2.71
CA TYR A 56 16.31 0.07 -2.60
C TYR A 56 16.59 1.14 -1.56
N ASN A 57 16.42 2.39 -1.96
CA ASN A 57 16.37 3.51 -1.03
C ASN A 57 14.96 3.64 -0.44
N ILE A 58 14.87 3.56 0.87
CA ILE A 58 13.64 3.94 1.58
C ILE A 58 13.62 5.46 1.69
N SER A 59 12.47 6.04 1.44
CA SER A 59 12.27 7.49 1.43
C SER A 59 10.92 7.88 2.01
N GLY A 60 10.75 9.16 2.32
CA GLY A 60 9.42 9.70 2.61
C GLY A 60 8.46 9.42 1.45
N GLY A 61 7.22 9.07 1.78
CA GLY A 61 6.21 8.64 0.82
C GLY A 61 6.14 7.12 0.58
N ASP A 62 7.16 6.35 0.98
CA ASP A 62 7.06 4.89 0.97
C ASP A 62 6.09 4.42 2.07
N VAL A 63 5.60 3.20 1.96
CA VAL A 63 4.48 2.70 2.75
C VAL A 63 4.90 1.53 3.60
N VAL A 64 4.58 1.59 4.90
CA VAL A 64 4.73 0.49 5.85
C VAL A 64 3.39 -0.19 6.03
N ILE A 65 3.38 -1.52 5.98
CA ILE A 65 2.23 -2.35 6.31
C ILE A 65 2.62 -3.26 7.49
N SER A 66 1.93 -3.13 8.61
CA SER A 66 2.15 -4.00 9.76
C SER A 66 1.49 -5.37 9.56
N ALA A 67 1.95 -6.39 10.29
CA ALA A 67 1.31 -7.70 10.30
C ALA A 67 -0.16 -7.66 10.78
N ALA A 68 -0.55 -6.62 11.49
CA ALA A 68 -1.96 -6.38 11.87
C ALA A 68 -2.79 -5.73 10.75
N GLY A 69 -2.22 -5.46 9.58
CA GLY A 69 -2.90 -4.84 8.45
C GLY A 69 -3.07 -3.33 8.58
N VAL A 70 -2.30 -2.66 9.45
CA VAL A 70 -2.28 -1.20 9.51
C VAL A 70 -1.34 -0.68 8.44
N ILE A 71 -1.84 0.20 7.60
CA ILE A 71 -1.08 0.88 6.55
C ILE A 71 -0.69 2.28 7.02
N CYS A 72 0.57 2.68 6.77
CA CYS A 72 1.11 3.95 7.20
C CYS A 72 2.18 4.46 6.23
N GLU A 73 2.21 5.76 5.99
CA GLU A 73 3.22 6.38 5.14
C GLU A 73 4.46 6.79 5.96
N ILE A 74 5.64 6.63 5.38
CA ILE A 74 6.90 7.09 5.94
C ILE A 74 7.01 8.60 5.73
N ALA A 75 7.13 9.36 6.83
CA ALA A 75 7.38 10.80 6.77
C ALA A 75 8.86 11.11 6.50
N SER A 76 9.77 10.41 7.20
CA SER A 76 11.20 10.60 7.07
C SER A 76 12.02 9.38 7.48
N VAL A 77 13.24 9.30 6.95
CA VAL A 77 14.28 8.35 7.36
C VAL A 77 15.22 9.07 8.30
N ASP A 78 15.09 8.83 9.61
CA ASP A 78 15.81 9.61 10.63
C ASP A 78 17.23 9.09 10.87
N SER A 79 17.38 7.76 10.83
CA SER A 79 18.68 7.10 10.97
C SER A 79 18.73 5.78 10.20
N ALA A 80 19.83 5.06 10.30
CA ALA A 80 19.95 3.71 9.74
C ALA A 80 18.88 2.76 10.29
N THR A 81 18.47 2.96 11.55
CA THR A 81 17.57 2.03 12.25
C THR A 81 16.25 2.66 12.67
N GLN A 82 15.94 3.90 12.22
CA GLN A 82 14.75 4.63 12.65
C GLN A 82 14.08 5.37 11.52
N LEU A 83 12.76 5.26 11.48
CA LEU A 83 11.85 6.00 10.59
C LEU A 83 10.83 6.77 11.43
N THR A 84 10.43 7.96 10.97
CA THR A 84 9.22 8.64 11.41
C THR A 84 8.09 8.30 10.46
N LEU A 85 6.93 7.92 11.02
CA LEU A 85 5.71 7.56 10.29
C LEU A 85 4.66 8.65 10.46
N LEU A 86 3.82 8.83 9.44
CA LEU A 86 2.59 9.61 9.56
C LEU A 86 1.55 8.83 10.39
N ALA A 87 0.56 9.55 10.92
CA ALA A 87 -0.56 8.89 11.61
C ALA A 87 -1.32 7.95 10.64
N PRO A 88 -1.81 6.81 11.10
CA PRO A 88 -1.96 6.37 12.49
C PRO A 88 -0.70 5.80 13.16
N GLY A 89 0.39 5.57 12.39
CA GLY A 89 1.56 4.85 12.88
C GLY A 89 1.30 3.35 13.06
N ILE A 90 2.33 2.59 13.46
CA ILE A 90 2.24 1.15 13.70
C ILE A 90 2.73 0.79 15.11
N ALA A 91 2.12 -0.23 15.70
CA ALA A 91 2.60 -0.81 16.95
C ALA A 91 3.90 -1.62 16.74
N ALA A 92 4.54 -1.99 17.87
CA ALA A 92 5.63 -2.96 17.84
C ALA A 92 5.17 -4.29 17.20
N GLY A 93 6.03 -4.90 16.39
CA GLY A 93 5.73 -6.14 15.68
C GLY A 93 6.28 -6.17 14.25
N ALA A 94 6.00 -7.23 13.55
CA ALA A 94 6.45 -7.42 12.17
C ALA A 94 5.81 -6.41 11.21
N TYR A 95 6.58 -6.01 10.21
CA TYR A 95 6.17 -5.09 9.17
C TYR A 95 6.84 -5.40 7.84
N ASP A 96 6.23 -4.92 6.77
CA ASP A 96 6.78 -4.86 5.42
C ASP A 96 6.79 -3.42 4.91
N ILE A 97 7.81 -3.05 4.14
CA ILE A 97 7.90 -1.75 3.48
C ILE A 97 7.76 -1.94 1.98
N TYR A 98 6.92 -1.11 1.38
CA TYR A 98 6.62 -1.07 -0.05
C TYR A 98 6.94 0.30 -0.62
N LYS A 99 7.21 0.34 -1.93
CA LYS A 99 7.34 1.61 -2.64
C LYS A 99 5.99 2.33 -2.67
N GLY A 100 5.99 3.58 -2.26
CA GLY A 100 4.80 4.42 -2.35
C GLY A 100 4.41 4.69 -3.80
N ASN A 101 3.12 4.59 -4.10
CA ASN A 101 2.57 4.98 -5.39
C ASN A 101 2.15 6.46 -5.34
N TYR A 102 3.14 7.31 -5.32
CA TYR A 102 2.92 8.75 -5.40
C TYR A 102 3.18 9.23 -6.82
N GLN A 103 2.38 10.17 -7.28
CA GLN A 103 2.53 10.76 -8.61
C GLN A 103 3.85 11.55 -8.70
N ILE A 104 4.90 10.91 -9.16
CA ILE A 104 6.04 11.61 -9.71
C ILE A 104 5.69 11.87 -11.18
N GLN A 105 5.15 13.07 -11.45
CA GLN A 105 4.97 13.64 -12.79
C GLN A 105 4.76 12.61 -13.91
N GLY A 106 3.56 12.02 -13.98
CA GLY A 106 3.14 11.24 -15.15
C GLY A 106 3.46 9.73 -15.10
N GLU A 107 4.04 9.22 -14.03
CA GLU A 107 4.38 7.79 -13.88
C GLU A 107 3.57 7.09 -12.77
N SER A 108 2.41 7.59 -12.40
CA SER A 108 1.57 6.85 -11.47
C SER A 108 0.99 5.63 -12.19
N GLU A 109 1.30 4.46 -11.67
CA GLU A 109 0.79 3.21 -12.20
C GLU A 109 -0.60 2.94 -11.61
N GLY A 110 -1.57 2.76 -12.48
CA GLY A 110 -2.90 2.33 -12.09
C GLY A 110 -2.95 0.83 -11.92
N PHE A 111 -3.83 0.38 -11.03
CA PHE A 111 -4.05 -1.03 -10.77
C PHE A 111 -5.43 -1.45 -11.26
N THR A 112 -5.53 -2.66 -11.78
CA THR A 112 -6.81 -3.35 -11.95
C THR A 112 -7.13 -4.06 -10.64
N LEU A 113 -8.36 -3.91 -10.15
CA LEU A 113 -8.76 -4.55 -8.90
C LEU A 113 -9.49 -5.88 -9.14
N PHE A 114 -9.18 -6.85 -8.30
CA PHE A 114 -9.98 -8.04 -8.09
C PHE A 114 -10.64 -7.97 -6.73
N VAL A 115 -11.95 -8.13 -6.66
CA VAL A 115 -12.74 -8.12 -5.43
C VAL A 115 -13.12 -9.55 -5.08
N GLY A 116 -12.52 -10.10 -4.04
CA GLY A 116 -12.78 -11.47 -3.60
C GLY A 116 -14.13 -11.62 -2.91
N THR A 117 -14.52 -10.63 -2.11
CA THR A 117 -15.79 -10.67 -1.38
C THR A 117 -16.56 -9.38 -1.60
N GLY A 118 -17.70 -9.51 -2.26
CA GLY A 118 -18.65 -8.44 -2.55
C GLY A 118 -20.06 -8.85 -2.13
N GLY A 119 -21.06 -8.57 -2.97
CA GLY A 119 -22.45 -9.03 -2.80
C GLY A 119 -23.48 -7.90 -2.85
N PRO A 120 -24.75 -8.21 -2.59
CA PRO A 120 -25.81 -7.21 -2.52
C PRO A 120 -25.54 -6.17 -1.42
N ALA A 121 -25.78 -4.91 -1.74
CA ALA A 121 -25.55 -3.75 -0.86
C ALA A 121 -24.08 -3.48 -0.50
N THR A 122 -23.13 -4.16 -1.13
CA THR A 122 -21.70 -3.79 -0.97
C THR A 122 -21.35 -2.56 -1.81
N VAL A 123 -20.43 -1.79 -1.29
CA VAL A 123 -19.86 -0.60 -1.94
C VAL A 123 -18.35 -0.77 -2.07
N LEU A 124 -17.83 -0.48 -3.24
CA LEU A 124 -16.41 -0.28 -3.46
C LEU A 124 -16.20 1.17 -3.91
N ARG A 125 -15.65 2.00 -3.04
CA ARG A 125 -15.29 3.37 -3.39
C ARG A 125 -13.83 3.43 -3.75
N ILE A 126 -13.54 3.93 -4.93
CA ILE A 126 -12.19 4.01 -5.50
C ILE A 126 -11.89 5.41 -5.99
N GLN A 127 -10.60 5.72 -6.05
CA GLN A 127 -10.09 6.84 -6.83
C GLN A 127 -9.40 6.27 -8.08
N THR A 128 -9.84 6.72 -9.25
CA THR A 128 -9.22 6.34 -10.52
C THR A 128 -7.83 6.98 -10.64
N LEU A 129 -7.04 6.50 -11.58
CA LEU A 129 -5.73 7.07 -11.90
C LEU A 129 -5.82 8.55 -12.28
N GLU A 130 -6.92 8.97 -12.92
CA GLU A 130 -7.20 10.36 -13.28
C GLU A 130 -7.74 11.21 -12.11
N GLY A 131 -7.76 10.65 -10.89
CA GLY A 131 -8.20 11.35 -9.68
C GLY A 131 -9.71 11.42 -9.45
N GLN A 132 -10.51 10.71 -10.24
CA GLN A 132 -11.96 10.70 -10.08
C GLN A 132 -12.39 9.76 -8.95
N ASP A 133 -13.29 10.22 -8.08
CA ASP A 133 -13.93 9.39 -7.07
C ASP A 133 -15.13 8.68 -7.67
N VAL A 134 -15.14 7.35 -7.59
CA VAL A 134 -16.19 6.48 -8.10
C VAL A 134 -16.66 5.53 -7.01
N SER A 135 -17.97 5.41 -6.83
CA SER A 135 -18.57 4.40 -5.97
C SER A 135 -19.29 3.35 -6.82
N LEU A 136 -18.80 2.13 -6.75
CA LEU A 136 -19.41 0.96 -7.40
C LEU A 136 -20.31 0.27 -6.39
N LEU A 137 -21.58 0.08 -6.76
CA LEU A 137 -22.58 -0.53 -5.89
C LEU A 137 -22.83 -1.98 -6.31
N ASN A 138 -23.16 -2.83 -5.34
CA ASN A 138 -23.51 -4.24 -5.56
C ASN A 138 -22.41 -4.99 -6.33
N VAL A 139 -21.16 -4.76 -5.96
CA VAL A 139 -20.01 -5.44 -6.58
C VAL A 139 -20.10 -6.93 -6.30
N PRO A 140 -20.21 -7.80 -7.31
CA PRO A 140 -20.28 -9.24 -7.08
C PRO A 140 -19.02 -9.82 -6.47
N ASP A 141 -19.13 -10.98 -5.81
CA ASP A 141 -17.99 -11.80 -5.43
C ASP A 141 -17.13 -12.16 -6.65
N SER A 142 -15.84 -12.28 -6.46
CA SER A 142 -14.88 -12.73 -7.47
C SER A 142 -14.92 -11.92 -8.77
N SER A 143 -15.11 -10.60 -8.67
CA SER A 143 -15.22 -9.71 -9.82
C SER A 143 -13.95 -8.91 -10.08
N PHE A 144 -13.67 -8.68 -11.37
CA PHE A 144 -12.65 -7.76 -11.83
C PHE A 144 -13.25 -6.38 -12.07
N ILE A 145 -12.53 -5.35 -11.65
CA ILE A 145 -12.87 -3.95 -11.90
C ILE A 145 -11.93 -3.43 -13.00
N PRO A 146 -12.38 -3.34 -14.25
CA PRO A 146 -11.52 -2.98 -15.38
C PRO A 146 -11.31 -1.46 -15.49
N ILE A 147 -10.99 -0.83 -14.38
CA ILE A 147 -10.71 0.59 -14.25
C ILE A 147 -9.33 0.71 -13.62
N GLN A 148 -8.51 1.65 -14.13
CA GLN A 148 -7.22 1.94 -13.52
C GLN A 148 -7.43 2.73 -12.23
N VAL A 149 -7.04 2.13 -11.12
CA VAL A 149 -7.28 2.62 -9.75
C VAL A 149 -5.95 2.96 -9.09
N GLN A 150 -5.89 4.08 -8.38
CA GLN A 150 -4.74 4.44 -7.55
C GLN A 150 -5.02 4.29 -6.04
N ARG A 151 -6.29 4.33 -5.61
CA ARG A 151 -6.69 4.24 -4.20
C ARG A 151 -8.02 3.56 -4.03
N GLY A 152 -8.13 2.75 -2.96
CA GLY A 152 -9.41 2.31 -2.41
C GLY A 152 -9.70 3.11 -1.14
N TRP A 153 -10.85 3.78 -1.07
CA TRP A 153 -11.22 4.57 0.09
C TRP A 153 -11.68 3.69 1.25
N ALA A 154 -11.21 3.95 2.48
CA ALA A 154 -11.69 3.27 3.67
C ALA A 154 -13.11 3.69 4.01
N ALA A 155 -13.41 4.99 3.89
CA ALA A 155 -14.75 5.50 4.08
C ALA A 155 -15.70 4.92 3.01
N THR A 156 -16.72 4.23 3.44
CA THR A 156 -17.80 3.63 2.64
C THR A 156 -17.48 2.33 1.88
N THR A 157 -16.22 1.92 1.70
CA THR A 157 -15.92 0.61 1.12
C THR A 157 -16.31 -0.50 2.10
N THR A 158 -17.18 -1.41 1.65
CA THR A 158 -17.65 -2.56 2.43
C THR A 158 -17.26 -3.90 1.79
N CYS A 159 -16.70 -3.88 0.59
CA CYS A 159 -16.05 -5.03 -0.01
C CYS A 159 -14.77 -5.40 0.75
N SER A 160 -14.39 -6.68 0.69
CA SER A 160 -13.17 -7.19 1.31
C SER A 160 -12.40 -8.15 0.40
N ASN A 161 -11.23 -8.59 0.83
CA ASN A 161 -10.34 -9.43 0.03
C ASN A 161 -10.04 -8.82 -1.35
N ILE A 162 -9.73 -7.53 -1.36
CA ILE A 162 -9.44 -6.79 -2.59
C ILE A 162 -7.96 -6.95 -2.91
N LEU A 163 -7.65 -7.34 -4.15
CA LEU A 163 -6.28 -7.40 -4.68
C LEU A 163 -6.11 -6.32 -5.76
N ALA A 164 -5.02 -5.62 -5.71
CA ALA A 164 -4.55 -4.77 -6.79
C ALA A 164 -3.58 -5.57 -7.67
N LEU A 165 -3.81 -5.55 -8.96
CA LEU A 165 -3.10 -6.33 -9.96
C LEU A 165 -2.42 -5.39 -10.96
N GLN A 166 -1.14 -5.69 -11.29
CA GLN A 166 -0.29 -4.93 -12.21
C GLN A 166 0.39 -5.85 -13.21
#